data_ab3079e73e4373f519f9459e18603316
#
_entry.id   ab3079e73e4373f519f9459e18603316
#
_cell.length_a   1.000
_cell.length_b   1.000
_cell.length_c   1.000
_cell.angle_alpha   90.00
_cell.angle_beta   90.00
_cell.angle_gamma   90.00
#
_symmetry.space_group_name_H-M   'P 1'
#
loop_
_entity.id
_entity.type
_entity.pdbx_description
1 polymer ?
#
loop_
_entity_poly.entity_id
_entity_poly.type
_entity_poly.pdbx_seq_one_letter_code
_entity_poly.pdbx_strand_id
1 'polypeptide(L)'
;QEDWIFHYKIKDENGEEKEMEGFKRRLTWNSSVSAKTKIYGLLPITIGRLSSLRHVITPSLSFTYKPDFSDPKWGGDLYFHNGDPDNDYFKGSYVGSTSQTEKQTYKLSLNNVFQAKIRNEKGEYNKTNFLTWNSSISYNPLKDSLKLSEMTSSIRVKNFSGNELFRINMHHNFYSLGYDKEPIDKMVNIWEGELPRLTDIDIVTDMKLKLSGSAFGDIEES
;
A
#
# COMPACT_ATOMS: atom_id res chain seq x y z
N GLN A 1 -22.36 1.06 -5.14
CA GLN A 1 -23.06 1.59 -3.96
C GLN A 1 -24.26 2.38 -4.43
N GLU A 2 -25.41 2.13 -3.83
CA GLU A 2 -26.65 2.88 -4.04
C GLU A 2 -27.00 3.58 -2.74
N ASP A 3 -27.25 4.88 -2.84
CA ASP A 3 -27.61 5.75 -1.70
C ASP A 3 -28.90 6.51 -2.01
N TRP A 4 -29.70 6.77 -0.98
CA TRP A 4 -30.91 7.58 -1.07
C TRP A 4 -31.11 8.40 0.19
N ILE A 5 -31.61 9.62 -0.01
CA ILE A 5 -31.90 10.59 1.05
C ILE A 5 -33.24 11.26 0.79
N PHE A 6 -33.89 11.75 1.85
CA PHE A 6 -35.14 12.50 1.76
C PHE A 6 -35.01 13.96 2.19
N HIS A 7 -33.96 14.25 2.95
CA HIS A 7 -33.63 15.61 3.41
C HIS A 7 -32.25 15.96 2.88
N TYR A 8 -32.14 17.14 2.28
CA TYR A 8 -30.90 17.61 1.71
C TYR A 8 -30.84 19.13 1.76
N LYS A 9 -29.66 19.69 1.59
CA LYS A 9 -29.43 21.13 1.52
C LYS A 9 -29.01 21.52 0.11
N ILE A 10 -29.46 22.69 -0.31
CA ILE A 10 -29.01 23.34 -1.54
C ILE A 10 -28.56 24.75 -1.21
N LYS A 11 -27.67 25.30 -2.01
CA LYS A 11 -27.36 26.71 -2.01
C LYS A 11 -28.22 27.42 -3.06
N ASP A 12 -28.85 28.48 -2.67
CA ASP A 12 -29.60 29.35 -3.58
C ASP A 12 -28.65 30.28 -4.38
N GLU A 13 -29.22 31.13 -5.25
CA GLU A 13 -28.47 32.08 -6.07
C GLU A 13 -27.65 33.08 -5.24
N ASN A 14 -28.00 33.29 -3.97
CA ASN A 14 -27.32 34.19 -3.05
C ASN A 14 -26.24 33.44 -2.23
N GLY A 15 -26.12 32.13 -2.39
CA GLY A 15 -25.18 31.27 -1.67
C GLY A 15 -25.68 30.86 -0.28
N GLU A 16 -26.95 31.14 0.06
CA GLU A 16 -27.55 30.72 1.35
C GLU A 16 -27.98 29.25 1.32
N GLU A 17 -27.71 28.53 2.39
CA GLU A 17 -28.13 27.13 2.54
C GLU A 17 -29.62 27.04 2.86
N LYS A 18 -30.36 26.30 2.02
CA LYS A 18 -31.78 26.04 2.18
C LYS A 18 -32.01 24.54 2.36
N GLU A 19 -32.75 24.18 3.39
CA GLU A 19 -33.17 22.79 3.59
C GLU A 19 -34.34 22.45 2.69
N MET A 20 -34.26 21.30 2.04
CA MET A 20 -35.25 20.78 1.12
C MET A 20 -35.65 19.36 1.50
N GLU A 21 -36.92 19.05 1.25
CA GLU A 21 -37.45 17.70 1.38
C GLU A 21 -37.71 17.11 0.00
N GLY A 22 -37.34 15.88 -0.19
CA GLY A 22 -37.60 15.17 -1.45
C GLY A 22 -36.69 13.98 -1.62
N PHE A 23 -37.13 13.04 -2.43
CA PHE A 23 -36.35 11.82 -2.69
C PHE A 23 -35.22 12.12 -3.67
N LYS A 24 -33.98 11.81 -3.24
CA LYS A 24 -32.80 11.81 -4.09
C LYS A 24 -32.11 10.44 -4.01
N ARG A 25 -31.73 9.93 -5.18
CA ARG A 25 -31.04 8.65 -5.34
C ARG A 25 -29.71 8.87 -6.05
N ARG A 26 -28.66 8.19 -5.58
CA ARG A 26 -27.34 8.21 -6.20
C ARG A 26 -26.86 6.77 -6.39
N LEU A 27 -26.28 6.51 -7.56
CA LEU A 27 -25.59 5.28 -7.87
C LEU A 27 -24.13 5.57 -8.15
N THR A 28 -23.23 5.16 -7.28
CA THR A 28 -21.79 5.29 -7.47
C THR A 28 -21.13 3.93 -7.60
N TRP A 29 -20.05 3.88 -8.36
CA TRP A 29 -19.33 2.63 -8.56
C TRP A 29 -17.82 2.89 -8.74
N ASN A 30 -17.05 1.89 -8.44
CA ASN A 30 -15.67 1.77 -8.85
C ASN A 30 -15.46 0.38 -9.46
N SER A 31 -14.51 0.28 -10.36
CA SER A 31 -14.11 -0.98 -10.98
C SER A 31 -12.64 -1.23 -10.72
N SER A 32 -12.29 -2.45 -10.36
CA SER A 32 -10.90 -2.85 -10.28
C SER A 32 -10.70 -4.23 -10.88
N VAL A 33 -9.61 -4.36 -11.63
CA VAL A 33 -9.16 -5.62 -12.22
C VAL A 33 -7.76 -5.90 -11.70
N SER A 34 -7.49 -7.14 -11.29
CA SER A 34 -6.15 -7.52 -10.85
C SER A 34 -5.72 -8.86 -11.45
N ALA A 35 -4.47 -8.94 -11.83
CA ALA A 35 -3.80 -10.16 -12.25
C ALA A 35 -2.68 -10.47 -11.24
N LYS A 36 -2.59 -11.74 -10.84
CA LYS A 36 -1.61 -12.22 -9.87
C LYS A 36 -1.14 -13.61 -10.25
N THR A 37 0.17 -13.85 -10.13
CA THR A 37 0.73 -15.19 -10.34
C THR A 37 1.76 -15.52 -9.26
N LYS A 38 2.17 -16.77 -9.20
CA LYS A 38 3.23 -17.23 -8.29
C LYS A 38 4.32 -17.93 -9.07
N ILE A 39 5.55 -17.52 -8.83
CA ILE A 39 6.76 -18.09 -9.39
C ILE A 39 7.55 -18.72 -8.24
N TYR A 40 8.02 -19.93 -8.44
CA TYR A 40 8.74 -20.69 -7.41
C TYR A 40 10.16 -20.96 -7.85
N GLY A 41 11.12 -20.61 -7.02
CA GLY A 41 12.50 -21.04 -7.10
C GLY A 41 12.80 -22.01 -5.94
N LEU A 42 13.40 -23.14 -6.22
CA LEU A 42 13.87 -24.08 -5.21
C LEU A 42 15.37 -24.27 -5.35
N LEU A 43 16.10 -24.03 -4.27
CA LEU A 43 17.53 -24.26 -4.17
C LEU A 43 17.77 -25.37 -3.15
N PRO A 44 18.10 -26.60 -3.59
CA PRO A 44 18.46 -27.68 -2.69
C PRO A 44 19.86 -27.41 -2.12
N ILE A 45 19.91 -26.97 -0.87
CA ILE A 45 21.16 -26.72 -0.12
C ILE A 45 21.09 -27.52 1.16
N THR A 46 22.09 -28.37 1.37
CA THR A 46 22.23 -29.09 2.65
C THR A 46 23.44 -28.55 3.38
N ILE A 47 23.21 -27.66 4.37
CA ILE A 47 24.24 -27.08 5.23
C ILE A 47 23.76 -27.20 6.66
N GLY A 48 24.39 -28.06 7.44
CA GLY A 48 23.99 -28.33 8.82
C GLY A 48 22.53 -28.78 8.91
N ARG A 49 21.68 -27.99 9.58
CA ARG A 49 20.25 -28.28 9.74
C ARG A 49 19.38 -27.78 8.57
N LEU A 50 19.92 -26.93 7.70
CA LEU A 50 19.23 -26.40 6.52
C LEU A 50 19.20 -27.46 5.41
N SER A 51 18.01 -27.81 4.94
CA SER A 51 17.80 -28.83 3.90
C SER A 51 17.48 -28.23 2.52
N SER A 52 16.81 -27.08 2.46
CA SER A 52 16.51 -26.39 1.22
C SER A 52 16.05 -24.96 1.46
N LEU A 53 16.29 -24.10 0.47
CA LEU A 53 15.71 -22.76 0.38
C LEU A 53 14.67 -22.73 -0.74
N ARG A 54 13.54 -22.09 -0.49
CA ARG A 54 12.51 -21.83 -1.49
C ARG A 54 12.26 -20.33 -1.55
N HIS A 55 12.33 -19.77 -2.74
CA HIS A 55 11.91 -18.41 -3.03
C HIS A 55 10.55 -18.44 -3.74
N VAL A 56 9.59 -17.73 -3.21
CA VAL A 56 8.26 -17.56 -3.82
C VAL A 56 8.10 -16.10 -4.19
N ILE A 57 8.02 -15.83 -5.47
CA ILE A 57 7.77 -14.49 -6.02
C ILE A 57 6.30 -14.43 -6.42
N THR A 58 5.60 -13.41 -5.95
CA THR A 58 4.19 -13.18 -6.29
C THR A 58 4.02 -11.77 -6.86
N PRO A 59 4.26 -11.56 -8.17
CA PRO A 59 3.90 -10.32 -8.83
C PRO A 59 2.39 -10.17 -8.93
N SER A 60 1.90 -8.95 -8.78
CA SER A 60 0.51 -8.59 -9.02
C SER A 60 0.41 -7.23 -9.68
N LEU A 61 -0.41 -7.15 -10.71
CA LEU A 61 -0.77 -5.91 -11.39
C LEU A 61 -2.25 -5.66 -11.16
N SER A 62 -2.61 -4.46 -10.74
CA SER A 62 -4.01 -4.06 -10.59
C SER A 62 -4.26 -2.74 -11.28
N PHE A 63 -5.45 -2.60 -11.84
CA PHE A 63 -5.99 -1.37 -12.37
C PHE A 63 -7.27 -1.03 -11.61
N THR A 64 -7.40 0.21 -11.17
CA THR A 64 -8.60 0.73 -10.52
C THR A 64 -9.08 1.95 -11.27
N TYR A 65 -10.39 1.98 -11.55
CA TYR A 65 -11.08 3.09 -12.17
C TYR A 65 -12.28 3.50 -11.33
N LYS A 66 -12.43 4.79 -11.08
CA LYS A 66 -13.61 5.41 -10.49
C LYS A 66 -13.92 6.66 -11.30
N PRO A 67 -15.13 6.83 -11.85
CA PRO A 67 -15.50 8.03 -12.58
C PRO A 67 -15.63 9.25 -11.67
N ASP A 68 -15.57 10.42 -12.27
CA ASP A 68 -16.07 11.66 -11.70
C ASP A 68 -17.59 11.67 -11.83
N PHE A 69 -18.29 11.60 -10.70
CA PHE A 69 -19.76 11.58 -10.68
C PHE A 69 -20.37 12.99 -10.78
N SER A 70 -19.57 14.05 -10.88
CA SER A 70 -20.07 15.37 -11.22
C SER A 70 -20.24 15.56 -12.75
N ASP A 71 -19.57 14.70 -13.54
CA ASP A 71 -19.77 14.69 -15.00
C ASP A 71 -21.22 14.23 -15.33
N PRO A 72 -21.97 14.98 -16.16
CA PRO A 72 -23.31 14.60 -16.61
C PRO A 72 -23.41 13.20 -17.19
N LYS A 73 -22.35 12.71 -17.84
CA LYS A 73 -22.24 11.33 -18.35
C LYS A 73 -22.45 10.27 -17.26
N TRP A 74 -22.10 10.57 -16.01
CA TRP A 74 -22.16 9.66 -14.88
C TRP A 74 -23.24 10.01 -13.86
N GLY A 75 -24.12 10.95 -14.22
CA GLY A 75 -25.29 11.31 -13.41
C GLY A 75 -25.15 12.65 -12.68
N GLY A 76 -24.20 13.50 -13.05
CA GLY A 76 -23.98 14.79 -12.41
C GLY A 76 -25.25 15.63 -12.28
N ASP A 77 -26.07 15.71 -13.31
CA ASP A 77 -27.34 16.45 -13.28
C ASP A 77 -28.36 15.88 -12.26
N LEU A 78 -28.20 14.62 -11.85
CA LEU A 78 -29.08 13.95 -10.88
C LEU A 78 -28.59 14.09 -9.44
N TYR A 79 -27.31 14.30 -9.24
CA TYR A 79 -26.67 14.31 -7.93
C TYR A 79 -26.39 15.72 -7.42
N PHE A 80 -26.35 16.69 -8.34
CA PHE A 80 -26.05 18.09 -8.07
C PHE A 80 -27.21 19.01 -8.48
N HIS A 81 -27.46 20.02 -7.66
CA HIS A 81 -28.50 20.99 -7.96
C HIS A 81 -28.08 21.85 -9.17
N ASN A 82 -28.90 21.85 -10.21
CA ASN A 82 -28.62 22.52 -11.49
C ASN A 82 -27.29 22.12 -12.15
N GLY A 83 -26.79 20.90 -11.86
CA GLY A 83 -25.49 20.42 -12.34
C GLY A 83 -24.29 21.14 -11.73
N ASP A 84 -24.48 21.90 -10.65
CA ASP A 84 -23.42 22.64 -9.96
C ASP A 84 -22.68 21.71 -8.98
N PRO A 85 -21.38 21.38 -9.21
CA PRO A 85 -20.59 20.50 -8.36
C PRO A 85 -20.46 20.98 -6.91
N ASP A 86 -20.59 22.28 -6.65
CA ASP A 86 -20.55 22.83 -5.29
C ASP A 86 -21.86 22.62 -4.54
N ASN A 87 -22.91 22.22 -5.24
CA ASN A 87 -24.28 22.10 -4.75
C ASN A 87 -24.77 20.62 -4.77
N ASP A 88 -23.99 19.76 -4.12
CA ASP A 88 -24.22 18.31 -4.01
C ASP A 88 -25.37 18.02 -3.02
N TYR A 89 -26.44 17.38 -3.48
CA TYR A 89 -27.56 16.95 -2.64
C TYR A 89 -27.17 16.04 -1.47
N PHE A 90 -26.09 15.30 -1.60
CA PHE A 90 -25.61 14.33 -0.60
C PHE A 90 -24.60 14.94 0.39
N LYS A 91 -24.18 16.19 0.16
CA LYS A 91 -23.25 16.89 1.05
C LYS A 91 -23.85 17.07 2.45
N GLY A 92 -23.09 16.66 3.47
CA GLY A 92 -23.55 16.74 4.87
C GLY A 92 -24.54 15.64 5.28
N SER A 93 -24.93 14.75 4.37
CA SER A 93 -25.75 13.59 4.70
C SER A 93 -24.89 12.46 5.35
N TYR A 94 -25.56 11.48 5.96
CA TYR A 94 -24.91 10.31 6.55
C TYR A 94 -24.18 9.41 5.52
N VAL A 95 -24.51 9.51 4.23
CA VAL A 95 -23.86 8.76 3.14
C VAL A 95 -22.65 9.48 2.54
N GLY A 96 -22.38 10.71 2.97
CA GLY A 96 -21.26 11.52 2.53
C GLY A 96 -21.43 12.10 1.12
N SER A 97 -20.56 13.06 0.77
CA SER A 97 -20.59 13.78 -0.51
C SER A 97 -20.36 12.87 -1.72
N THR A 98 -20.88 13.29 -2.85
CA THR A 98 -20.65 12.66 -4.13
C THR A 98 -19.22 12.90 -4.59
N SER A 99 -18.54 11.86 -5.06
CA SER A 99 -17.16 11.99 -5.54
C SER A 99 -17.10 12.77 -6.85
N GLN A 100 -16.33 13.84 -6.84
CA GLN A 100 -16.13 14.75 -7.97
C GLN A 100 -14.72 14.61 -8.58
N THR A 101 -14.10 13.47 -8.40
CA THR A 101 -12.75 13.24 -8.91
C THR A 101 -12.66 11.89 -9.58
N GLU A 102 -12.28 11.90 -10.84
CA GLU A 102 -11.92 10.69 -11.56
C GLU A 102 -10.64 10.09 -10.97
N LYS A 103 -10.62 8.80 -10.84
CA LYS A 103 -9.43 8.08 -10.38
C LYS A 103 -9.09 6.96 -11.35
N GLN A 104 -7.86 7.00 -11.84
CA GLN A 104 -7.25 5.90 -12.58
C GLN A 104 -5.92 5.55 -11.91
N THR A 105 -5.74 4.29 -11.54
CA THR A 105 -4.51 3.87 -10.89
C THR A 105 -4.10 2.49 -11.37
N TYR A 106 -2.90 2.39 -11.90
CA TYR A 106 -2.20 1.14 -12.13
C TYR A 106 -1.26 0.90 -10.96
N LYS A 107 -1.34 -0.26 -10.34
CA LYS A 107 -0.45 -0.62 -9.23
C LYS A 107 0.24 -1.93 -9.52
N LEU A 108 1.57 -1.89 -9.52
CA LEU A 108 2.43 -3.06 -9.54
C LEU A 108 2.90 -3.37 -8.13
N SER A 109 2.75 -4.62 -7.71
CA SER A 109 3.25 -5.08 -6.41
C SER A 109 4.02 -6.37 -6.59
N LEU A 110 5.07 -6.51 -5.82
CA LEU A 110 5.93 -7.68 -5.80
C LEU A 110 6.07 -8.18 -4.37
N ASN A 111 5.58 -9.38 -4.11
CA ASN A 111 5.77 -10.05 -2.83
C ASN A 111 6.77 -11.17 -2.99
N ASN A 112 7.88 -11.10 -2.27
CA ASN A 112 8.93 -12.10 -2.25
C ASN A 112 8.95 -12.76 -0.86
N VAL A 113 8.84 -14.07 -0.82
CA VAL A 113 8.92 -14.86 0.41
C VAL A 113 10.04 -15.87 0.27
N PHE A 114 11.01 -15.79 1.18
CA PHE A 114 12.10 -16.73 1.29
C PHE A 114 11.81 -17.67 2.46
N GLN A 115 11.77 -18.95 2.14
CA GLN A 115 11.43 -20.02 3.08
C GLN A 115 12.63 -20.95 3.23
N ALA A 116 12.92 -21.30 4.48
CA ALA A 116 13.89 -22.32 4.82
C ALA A 116 13.20 -23.61 5.27
N LYS A 117 13.68 -24.76 4.80
CA LYS A 117 13.31 -26.07 5.32
C LYS A 117 14.43 -26.53 6.24
N ILE A 118 14.13 -26.65 7.52
CA ILE A 118 15.11 -26.91 8.58
C ILE A 118 14.76 -28.22 9.28
N ARG A 119 15.76 -29.05 9.52
CA ARG A 119 15.62 -30.27 10.29
C ARG A 119 15.73 -29.94 11.78
N ASN A 120 14.73 -30.35 12.57
CA ASN A 120 14.77 -30.22 14.03
C ASN A 120 15.58 -31.34 14.68
N GLU A 121 15.74 -31.29 15.99
CA GLU A 121 16.50 -32.30 16.76
C GLU A 121 15.87 -33.70 16.73
N LYS A 122 14.56 -33.77 16.49
CA LYS A 122 13.81 -35.03 16.35
C LYS A 122 13.89 -35.61 14.93
N GLY A 123 14.61 -34.96 14.02
CA GLY A 123 14.73 -35.39 12.61
C GLY A 123 13.61 -34.95 11.70
N GLU A 124 12.60 -34.20 12.20
CA GLU A 124 11.48 -33.70 11.44
C GLU A 124 11.85 -32.40 10.73
N TYR A 125 11.14 -32.09 9.63
CA TYR A 125 11.39 -30.92 8.83
C TYR A 125 10.33 -29.81 9.09
N ASN A 126 10.79 -28.68 9.54
CA ASN A 126 9.98 -27.47 9.69
C ASN A 126 10.23 -26.49 8.54
N LYS A 127 9.17 -25.83 8.06
CA LYS A 127 9.25 -24.75 7.07
C LYS A 127 9.04 -23.42 7.77
N THR A 128 9.95 -22.49 7.57
CA THR A 128 9.88 -21.15 8.14
C THR A 128 10.09 -20.09 7.07
N ASN A 129 9.24 -19.07 7.05
CA ASN A 129 9.45 -17.86 6.25
C ASN A 129 10.42 -16.97 7.01
N PHE A 130 11.69 -16.98 6.66
CA PHE A 130 12.70 -16.21 7.38
C PHE A 130 12.91 -14.80 6.85
N LEU A 131 12.56 -14.56 5.57
CA LEU A 131 12.60 -13.22 4.96
C LEU A 131 11.39 -13.02 4.06
N THR A 132 10.76 -11.87 4.20
CA THR A 132 9.70 -11.41 3.31
C THR A 132 10.05 -10.01 2.84
N TRP A 133 10.01 -9.79 1.53
CA TRP A 133 10.24 -8.49 0.93
C TRP A 133 9.05 -8.14 0.04
N ASN A 134 8.32 -7.11 0.43
CA ASN A 134 7.20 -6.56 -0.32
C ASN A 134 7.61 -5.23 -0.93
N SER A 135 7.32 -5.03 -2.18
CA SER A 135 7.46 -3.74 -2.83
C SER A 135 6.24 -3.40 -3.67
N SER A 136 5.91 -2.12 -3.76
CA SER A 136 4.82 -1.66 -4.61
C SER A 136 5.05 -0.25 -5.13
N ILE A 137 4.55 0.00 -6.34
CA ILE A 137 4.59 1.28 -7.02
C ILE A 137 3.28 1.48 -7.76
N SER A 138 2.83 2.72 -7.88
CA SER A 138 1.58 3.06 -8.56
C SER A 138 1.83 4.13 -9.62
N TYR A 139 1.08 4.04 -10.71
CA TYR A 139 1.05 5.02 -11.78
C TYR A 139 -0.35 5.59 -11.91
N ASN A 140 -0.45 6.93 -11.92
CA ASN A 140 -1.70 7.65 -12.13
C ASN A 140 -1.59 8.46 -13.44
N PRO A 141 -2.26 8.05 -14.52
CA PRO A 141 -2.19 8.74 -15.82
C PRO A 141 -2.87 10.12 -15.80
N LEU A 142 -3.78 10.37 -14.85
CA LEU A 142 -4.55 11.62 -14.78
C LEU A 142 -3.76 12.79 -14.17
N LYS A 143 -2.62 12.52 -13.54
CA LYS A 143 -1.75 13.60 -13.05
C LYS A 143 -1.07 14.29 -14.22
N ASP A 144 -0.88 15.61 -14.13
CA ASP A 144 -0.13 16.37 -15.12
C ASP A 144 1.36 16.05 -15.09
N SER A 145 1.93 15.90 -13.88
CA SER A 145 3.33 15.59 -13.65
C SER A 145 3.50 14.57 -12.52
N LEU A 146 4.68 13.99 -12.38
CA LEU A 146 5.01 13.02 -11.34
C LEU A 146 3.97 11.89 -11.25
N LYS A 147 3.64 11.31 -12.41
CA LYS A 147 2.59 10.30 -12.56
C LYS A 147 2.88 9.00 -11.81
N LEU A 148 4.15 8.70 -11.59
CA LEU A 148 4.60 7.54 -10.81
C LEU A 148 4.69 7.91 -9.33
N SER A 149 4.16 7.07 -8.45
CA SER A 149 4.31 7.24 -7.01
C SER A 149 5.73 6.88 -6.56
N GLU A 150 6.09 7.23 -5.36
CA GLU A 150 7.22 6.58 -4.71
C GLU A 150 6.99 5.07 -4.62
N MET A 151 8.08 4.32 -4.77
CA MET A 151 8.08 2.89 -4.51
C MET A 151 8.21 2.66 -3.01
N THR A 152 7.24 2.00 -2.43
CA THR A 152 7.33 1.51 -1.05
C THR A 152 7.94 0.13 -1.03
N SER A 153 8.82 -0.12 -0.09
CA SER A 153 9.48 -1.41 0.10
C SER A 153 9.51 -1.76 1.59
N SER A 154 9.13 -2.98 1.94
CA SER A 154 9.16 -3.47 3.32
C SER A 154 9.85 -4.82 3.38
N ILE A 155 10.96 -4.89 4.07
CA ILE A 155 11.72 -6.11 4.33
C ILE A 155 11.49 -6.52 5.77
N ARG A 156 11.06 -7.76 5.97
CA ARG A 156 10.86 -8.34 7.29
C ARG A 156 11.72 -9.59 7.43
N VAL A 157 12.52 -9.63 8.47
CA VAL A 157 13.37 -10.76 8.78
C VAL A 157 12.89 -11.41 10.07
N LYS A 158 12.80 -12.73 10.05
CA LYS A 158 12.39 -13.56 11.18
C LYS A 158 13.48 -14.59 11.50
N ASN A 159 13.58 -14.95 12.76
CA ASN A 159 14.36 -16.12 13.13
C ASN A 159 13.66 -17.43 12.71
N PHE A 160 14.36 -18.54 12.84
CA PHE A 160 13.81 -19.84 12.47
C PHE A 160 12.69 -20.35 13.39
N SER A 161 12.49 -19.72 14.54
CA SER A 161 11.36 -19.97 15.43
C SER A 161 10.12 -19.14 15.04
N GLY A 162 10.23 -18.28 14.02
CA GLY A 162 9.12 -17.46 13.49
C GLY A 162 8.98 -16.08 14.12
N ASN A 163 9.84 -15.73 15.12
CA ASN A 163 9.83 -14.42 15.75
C ASN A 163 10.47 -13.39 14.82
N GLU A 164 9.86 -12.20 14.71
CA GLU A 164 10.41 -11.09 13.94
C GLU A 164 11.66 -10.54 14.64
N LEU A 165 12.75 -10.41 13.90
CA LEU A 165 14.00 -9.82 14.38
C LEU A 165 14.04 -8.34 14.09
N PHE A 166 13.74 -7.97 12.85
CA PHE A 166 13.65 -6.58 12.42
C PHE A 166 12.78 -6.44 11.17
N ARG A 167 12.33 -5.23 10.96
CA ARG A 167 11.62 -4.77 9.76
C ARG A 167 12.26 -3.47 9.29
N ILE A 168 12.46 -3.37 7.98
CA ILE A 168 12.94 -2.16 7.33
C ILE A 168 11.86 -1.73 6.33
N ASN A 169 11.36 -0.52 6.48
CA ASN A 169 10.48 0.12 5.51
C ASN A 169 11.28 1.21 4.80
N MET A 170 11.13 1.30 3.49
CA MET A 170 11.87 2.22 2.63
C MET A 170 10.95 2.84 1.60
N HIS A 171 11.18 4.10 1.28
CA HIS A 171 10.55 4.81 0.20
C HIS A 171 11.60 5.25 -0.82
N HIS A 172 11.34 5.02 -2.09
CA HIS A 172 12.24 5.38 -3.17
C HIS A 172 11.51 6.22 -4.20
N ASN A 173 12.09 7.35 -4.56
CA ASN A 173 11.59 8.22 -5.61
C ASN A 173 12.40 8.02 -6.90
N PHE A 174 11.70 7.83 -8.00
CA PHE A 174 12.28 7.60 -9.33
C PHE A 174 12.47 8.89 -10.12
N TYR A 175 12.13 10.04 -9.55
CA TYR A 175 12.30 11.34 -10.19
C TYR A 175 13.56 12.03 -9.74
N SER A 176 14.25 12.67 -10.69
CA SER A 176 15.42 13.52 -10.44
C SER A 176 15.02 14.77 -9.66
N LEU A 177 15.97 15.36 -8.96
CA LEU A 177 15.76 16.63 -8.26
C LEU A 177 16.09 17.83 -9.16
N GLY A 178 15.29 18.88 -9.05
CA GLY A 178 15.58 20.20 -9.57
C GLY A 178 16.60 20.96 -8.70
N TYR A 179 16.90 22.18 -9.08
CA TYR A 179 17.80 23.08 -8.32
C TYR A 179 17.24 23.43 -6.93
N ASP A 180 15.93 23.46 -6.78
CA ASP A 180 15.19 23.71 -5.54
C ASP A 180 15.08 22.47 -4.64
N LYS A 181 15.69 21.35 -5.05
CA LYS A 181 15.62 20.03 -4.41
C LYS A 181 14.23 19.38 -4.41
N GLU A 182 13.31 19.91 -5.22
CA GLU A 182 12.02 19.28 -5.45
C GLU A 182 12.09 18.28 -6.62
N PRO A 183 11.27 17.23 -6.63
CA PRO A 183 11.20 16.28 -7.73
C PRO A 183 10.73 16.97 -9.02
N ILE A 184 11.46 16.78 -10.09
CA ILE A 184 11.07 17.24 -11.44
C ILE A 184 10.55 16.06 -12.27
N ASP A 185 9.74 16.35 -13.29
CA ASP A 185 9.15 15.30 -14.15
C ASP A 185 10.18 14.69 -15.14
N LYS A 186 11.33 14.30 -14.58
CA LYS A 186 12.42 13.60 -15.26
C LYS A 186 12.79 12.36 -14.44
N MET A 187 12.55 11.19 -15.01
CA MET A 187 12.89 9.93 -14.35
C MET A 187 14.41 9.69 -14.37
N VAL A 188 14.91 9.09 -13.31
CA VAL A 188 16.28 8.55 -13.25
C VAL A 188 16.46 7.46 -14.30
N ASN A 189 17.63 7.42 -14.95
CA ASN A 189 17.91 6.42 -15.97
C ASN A 189 18.57 5.18 -15.35
N ILE A 190 17.72 4.22 -14.95
CA ILE A 190 18.15 2.97 -14.33
C ILE A 190 19.07 2.17 -15.27
N TRP A 191 18.88 2.28 -16.60
CA TRP A 191 19.68 1.57 -17.58
C TRP A 191 21.11 2.13 -17.70
N GLU A 192 21.32 3.37 -17.29
CA GLU A 192 22.65 4.01 -17.17
C GLU A 192 23.25 3.87 -15.76
N GLY A 193 22.58 3.12 -14.87
CA GLY A 193 23.05 2.84 -13.53
C GLY A 193 22.66 3.88 -12.49
N GLU A 194 21.79 4.85 -12.84
CA GLU A 194 21.21 5.74 -11.84
C GLU A 194 20.25 4.95 -10.93
N LEU A 195 20.39 5.12 -9.62
CA LEU A 195 19.52 4.47 -8.66
C LEU A 195 18.39 5.40 -8.22
N PRO A 196 17.18 4.86 -7.98
CA PRO A 196 16.11 5.61 -7.35
C PRO A 196 16.56 6.16 -6.00
N ARG A 197 16.23 7.41 -5.73
CA ARG A 197 16.63 8.09 -4.51
C ARG A 197 15.84 7.54 -3.32
N LEU A 198 16.54 7.12 -2.27
CA LEU A 198 15.94 6.79 -0.99
C LEU A 198 15.42 8.08 -0.34
N THR A 199 14.12 8.18 -0.09
CA THR A 199 13.47 9.36 0.50
C THR A 199 13.20 9.19 1.96
N ASP A 200 12.91 7.94 2.38
CA ASP A 200 12.64 7.61 3.78
C ASP A 200 13.09 6.20 4.08
N ILE A 201 13.56 5.98 5.31
CA ILE A 201 13.88 4.66 5.86
C ILE A 201 13.47 4.60 7.33
N ASP A 202 12.68 3.58 7.66
CA ASP A 202 12.27 3.27 9.02
C ASP A 202 12.72 1.86 9.38
N ILE A 203 13.39 1.71 10.53
CA ILE A 203 13.89 0.44 11.03
C ILE A 203 13.25 0.13 12.36
N VAL A 204 12.44 -0.93 12.39
CA VAL A 204 11.79 -1.44 13.59
C VAL A 204 12.46 -2.72 14.03
N THR A 205 12.88 -2.81 15.28
CA THR A 205 13.49 -4.00 15.87
C THR A 205 12.76 -4.37 17.18
N ASP A 206 12.50 -5.67 17.36
CA ASP A 206 11.95 -6.23 18.60
C ASP A 206 13.01 -7.16 19.23
N MET A 207 14.05 -6.56 19.81
CA MET A 207 15.12 -7.29 20.49
C MET A 207 14.78 -7.48 21.96
N LYS A 208 14.51 -8.71 22.37
CA LYS A 208 14.43 -9.11 23.78
C LYS A 208 15.78 -9.65 24.24
N LEU A 209 16.59 -8.83 24.91
CA LEU A 209 17.81 -9.27 25.57
C LEU A 209 17.44 -9.91 26.93
N LYS A 210 17.59 -11.21 27.02
CA LYS A 210 17.48 -11.95 28.29
C LYS A 210 18.89 -12.18 28.84
N LEU A 211 19.36 -11.27 29.69
CA LEU A 211 20.59 -11.44 30.46
C LEU A 211 20.25 -12.31 31.68
N SER A 212 20.65 -13.57 31.62
CA SER A 212 20.66 -14.44 32.81
C SER A 212 22.12 -14.62 33.22
N GLY A 213 22.57 -13.87 34.21
CA GLY A 213 23.84 -14.03 34.85
C GLY A 213 23.63 -14.47 36.29
N SER A 214 24.12 -15.65 36.67
CA SER A 214 24.41 -15.98 38.06
C SER A 214 25.76 -15.34 38.39
N ALA A 215 25.74 -14.07 38.79
CA ALA A 215 26.94 -13.32 39.13
C ALA A 215 27.10 -13.19 40.66
N PHE A 216 26.88 -14.24 41.41
CA PHE A 216 27.38 -14.32 42.77
C PHE A 216 27.74 -15.78 43.04
N GLY A 217 29.04 -16.07 42.92
CA GLY A 217 29.60 -17.26 43.55
C GLY A 217 29.46 -17.09 45.05
N ASP A 218 29.02 -18.15 45.71
CA ASP A 218 29.00 -18.26 47.16
C ASP A 218 30.40 -17.97 47.71
N ILE A 219 30.51 -16.89 48.48
CA ILE A 219 31.68 -16.66 49.32
C ILE A 219 31.46 -17.60 50.51
N GLU A 220 32.09 -18.76 50.48
CA GLU A 220 32.27 -19.59 51.70
C GLU A 220 33.16 -18.80 52.66
N GLU A 221 32.55 -18.30 53.75
CA GLU A 221 33.29 -17.86 54.93
C GLU A 221 33.90 -19.09 55.65
N SER A 222 35.21 -19.13 55.71
CA SER A 222 35.99 -20.02 56.55
C SER A 222 36.34 -19.33 57.85
#